data_c4a86ed7bb14385294e6e23b7f2f4de4
#
_entry.id   c4a86ed7bb14385294e6e23b7f2f4de4
#
_cell.length_a   1.000
_cell.length_b   1.000
_cell.length_c   1.000
_cell.angle_alpha   90.00
_cell.angle_beta   90.00
_cell.angle_gamma   90.00
#
_symmetry.space_group_name_H-M   'P 1'
#
loop_
_entity.id
_entity.type
_entity.pdbx_description
1 polymer ?
#
loop_
_entity_poly.entity_id
_entity_poly.type
_entity_poly.pdbx_seq_one_letter_code
_entity_poly.pdbx_strand_id
1 'polypeptide(L)'
;MLDTKEKFSHLTVSLHWLVGVTIIALLAVGIYMEENEADALYLIHKSIGVLIFIAVLWRVIWRVRNGWPKPAGNYKKVERVLSKITHWILIIGTVLMPVSGMLMSGAGGHGFGIFGLELVAMNPDPLNPEEMIPLNQSLAELGHILHGAGGNLMILAILLHILGAFKHHLVDKDGTLRRMLGADIGR
;
A
#
# COMPACT_ATOMS: atom_id res chain seq x y z
N MET A 1 -15.94 1.73 18.20
CA MET A 1 -16.65 0.43 18.18
C MET A 1 -15.74 -0.55 17.48
N LEU A 2 -15.54 -1.77 18.00
CA LEU A 2 -14.71 -2.81 17.37
C LEU A 2 -15.50 -3.52 16.25
N ASP A 3 -14.77 -4.19 15.35
CA ASP A 3 -15.37 -5.01 14.30
C ASP A 3 -16.11 -6.21 14.91
N THR A 4 -17.29 -6.53 14.35
CA THR A 4 -18.04 -7.74 14.67
C THR A 4 -18.04 -8.71 13.49
N LYS A 5 -18.63 -9.88 13.66
CA LYS A 5 -18.81 -10.81 12.54
C LYS A 5 -19.77 -10.22 11.49
N GLU A 6 -20.72 -9.43 11.92
CA GLU A 6 -21.82 -8.90 11.09
C GLU A 6 -21.47 -7.55 10.48
N LYS A 7 -20.65 -6.73 11.15
CA LYS A 7 -20.37 -5.35 10.73
C LYS A 7 -18.95 -4.92 11.07
N PHE A 8 -18.31 -4.23 10.15
CA PHE A 8 -17.04 -3.55 10.41
C PHE A 8 -17.27 -2.13 10.93
N SER A 9 -16.36 -1.67 11.78
CA SER A 9 -16.34 -0.29 12.26
C SER A 9 -16.10 0.68 11.10
N HIS A 10 -16.62 1.90 11.23
CA HIS A 10 -16.36 2.94 10.24
C HIS A 10 -14.86 3.19 10.03
N LEU A 11 -14.07 3.10 11.10
CA LEU A 11 -12.62 3.28 11.01
C LEU A 11 -11.95 2.17 10.19
N THR A 12 -12.35 0.91 10.36
CA THR A 12 -11.86 -0.21 9.54
C THR A 12 -12.17 0.01 8.06
N VAL A 13 -13.41 0.39 7.74
CA VAL A 13 -13.86 0.64 6.38
C VAL A 13 -13.13 1.84 5.77
N SER A 14 -13.08 2.97 6.48
CA SER A 14 -12.43 4.20 5.99
C SER A 14 -10.94 4.02 5.75
N LEU A 15 -10.21 3.41 6.69
CA LEU A 15 -8.78 3.14 6.53
C LEU A 15 -8.50 2.13 5.40
N HIS A 16 -9.39 1.15 5.20
CA HIS A 16 -9.23 0.21 4.11
C HIS A 16 -9.33 0.91 2.75
N TRP A 17 -10.38 1.69 2.53
CA TRP A 17 -10.60 2.36 1.26
C TRP A 17 -9.60 3.49 1.02
N LEU A 18 -9.28 4.29 2.04
CA LEU A 18 -8.24 5.32 1.93
C LEU A 18 -6.91 4.73 1.48
N VAL A 19 -6.42 3.71 2.21
CA VAL A 19 -5.13 3.08 1.88
C VAL A 19 -5.23 2.33 0.56
N GLY A 20 -6.30 1.56 0.32
CA GLY A 20 -6.43 0.74 -0.89
C GLY A 20 -6.46 1.58 -2.17
N VAL A 21 -7.31 2.61 -2.22
CA VAL A 21 -7.42 3.49 -3.40
C VAL A 21 -6.13 4.28 -3.62
N THR A 22 -5.54 4.82 -2.55
CA THR A 22 -4.29 5.61 -2.68
C THR A 22 -3.12 4.73 -3.15
N ILE A 23 -2.96 3.52 -2.62
CA ILE A 23 -1.89 2.59 -3.07
C ILE A 23 -2.10 2.20 -4.54
N ILE A 24 -3.33 1.90 -4.97
CA ILE A 24 -3.61 1.60 -6.39
C ILE A 24 -3.25 2.79 -7.28
N ALA A 25 -3.63 4.00 -6.88
CA ALA A 25 -3.29 5.20 -7.62
C ALA A 25 -1.77 5.43 -7.68
N LEU A 26 -1.05 5.25 -6.57
CA LEU A 26 0.41 5.38 -6.54
C LEU A 26 1.12 4.32 -7.37
N LEU A 27 0.63 3.07 -7.41
CA LEU A 27 1.17 2.04 -8.29
C LEU A 27 0.98 2.41 -9.76
N ALA A 28 -0.21 2.89 -10.15
CA ALA A 28 -0.48 3.31 -11.52
C ALA A 28 0.39 4.52 -11.92
N VAL A 29 0.52 5.51 -11.02
CA VAL A 29 1.41 6.67 -11.23
C VAL A 29 2.87 6.24 -11.33
N GLY A 30 3.32 5.31 -10.47
CA GLY A 30 4.69 4.79 -10.49
C GLY A 30 5.04 4.10 -11.81
N ILE A 31 4.17 3.25 -12.33
CA ILE A 31 4.34 2.60 -13.65
C ILE A 31 4.38 3.68 -14.75
N TYR A 32 3.46 4.62 -14.72
CA TYR A 32 3.41 5.70 -15.71
C TYR A 32 4.68 6.55 -15.72
N MET A 33 5.22 6.86 -14.53
CA MET A 33 6.46 7.63 -14.37
C MET A 33 7.66 6.89 -14.98
N GLU A 34 7.76 5.57 -14.72
CA GLU A 34 8.84 4.73 -15.23
C GLU A 34 8.79 4.60 -16.76
N GLU A 35 7.59 4.38 -17.33
CA GLU A 35 7.43 4.17 -18.76
C GLU A 35 7.54 5.46 -19.59
N ASN A 36 7.27 6.63 -19.00
CA ASN A 36 7.19 7.90 -19.73
C ASN A 36 8.20 8.97 -19.27
N GLU A 37 9.15 8.61 -18.40
CA GLU A 37 10.14 9.53 -17.83
C GLU A 37 9.48 10.82 -17.28
N ALA A 38 8.34 10.66 -16.58
CA ALA A 38 7.48 11.77 -16.18
C ALA A 38 7.96 12.42 -14.87
N ASP A 39 9.06 13.15 -14.91
CA ASP A 39 9.73 13.74 -13.74
C ASP A 39 8.83 14.64 -12.90
N ALA A 40 7.90 15.36 -13.51
CA ALA A 40 6.96 16.23 -12.80
C ALA A 40 6.07 15.49 -11.76
N LEU A 41 5.90 14.18 -11.91
CA LEU A 41 5.09 13.37 -11.01
C LEU A 41 5.85 12.87 -9.77
N TYR A 42 7.20 12.92 -9.77
CA TYR A 42 7.98 12.44 -8.61
C TYR A 42 7.65 13.21 -7.33
N LEU A 43 7.45 14.52 -7.40
CA LEU A 43 7.06 15.32 -6.23
C LEU A 43 5.73 14.83 -5.65
N ILE A 44 4.73 14.59 -6.49
CA ILE A 44 3.39 14.15 -6.08
C ILE A 44 3.47 12.71 -5.52
N HIS A 45 4.14 11.81 -6.25
CA HIS A 45 4.30 10.42 -5.84
C HIS A 45 4.99 10.28 -4.47
N LYS A 46 6.12 10.96 -4.29
CA LYS A 46 6.87 10.96 -3.02
C LYS A 46 6.05 11.56 -1.88
N SER A 47 5.43 12.73 -2.11
CA SER A 47 4.64 13.43 -1.10
C SER A 47 3.44 12.61 -0.61
N ILE A 48 2.67 12.05 -1.54
CA ILE A 48 1.53 11.19 -1.20
C ILE A 48 2.03 9.88 -0.58
N GLY A 49 3.16 9.32 -1.05
CA GLY A 49 3.79 8.13 -0.49
C GLY A 49 4.17 8.29 0.99
N VAL A 50 4.73 9.45 1.37
CA VAL A 50 5.04 9.78 2.77
C VAL A 50 3.75 9.98 3.58
N LEU A 51 2.77 10.71 3.05
CA LEU A 51 1.50 10.95 3.75
C LEU A 51 0.71 9.67 3.99
N ILE A 52 0.59 8.81 2.97
CA ILE A 52 -0.17 7.57 3.10
C ILE A 52 0.48 6.60 4.10
N PHE A 53 1.80 6.69 4.31
CA PHE A 53 2.50 5.86 5.29
C PHE A 53 1.94 6.03 6.70
N ILE A 54 1.54 7.25 7.09
CA ILE A 54 0.90 7.52 8.39
C ILE A 54 -0.44 6.75 8.50
N ALA A 55 -1.26 6.82 7.46
CA ALA A 55 -2.53 6.08 7.43
C ALA A 55 -2.34 4.56 7.40
N VAL A 56 -1.29 4.08 6.71
CA VAL A 56 -0.89 2.67 6.69
C VAL A 56 -0.49 2.19 8.08
N LEU A 57 0.36 2.94 8.79
CA LEU A 57 0.76 2.60 10.16
C LEU A 57 -0.46 2.56 11.09
N TRP A 58 -1.34 3.55 10.99
CA TRP A 58 -2.58 3.56 11.77
C TRP A 58 -3.45 2.34 11.45
N ARG A 59 -3.61 2.00 10.17
CA ARG A 59 -4.36 0.81 9.74
C ARG A 59 -3.77 -0.48 10.30
N VAL A 60 -2.43 -0.62 10.31
CA VAL A 60 -1.75 -1.79 10.87
C VAL A 60 -1.96 -1.88 12.39
N ILE A 61 -1.74 -0.77 13.11
CA ILE A 61 -1.98 -0.71 14.56
C ILE A 61 -3.44 -1.03 14.88
N TRP A 62 -4.37 -0.46 14.13
CA TRP A 62 -5.80 -0.74 14.30
C TRP A 62 -6.12 -2.20 14.05
N ARG A 63 -5.53 -2.82 13.03
CA ARG A 63 -5.74 -4.25 12.73
C ARG A 63 -5.17 -5.16 13.82
N VAL A 64 -4.01 -4.85 14.37
CA VAL A 64 -3.43 -5.60 15.49
C VAL A 64 -4.32 -5.51 16.74
N ARG A 65 -4.85 -4.33 17.06
CA ARG A 65 -5.75 -4.13 18.22
C ARG A 65 -7.13 -4.76 18.02
N ASN A 66 -7.65 -4.73 16.81
CA ASN A 66 -9.00 -5.18 16.48
C ASN A 66 -9.06 -6.69 16.13
N GLY A 67 -7.91 -7.32 15.93
CA GLY A 67 -7.77 -8.72 15.53
C GLY A 67 -8.16 -8.98 14.08
N TRP A 68 -8.06 -10.24 13.66
CA TRP A 68 -8.43 -10.66 12.30
C TRP A 68 -9.94 -10.77 12.15
N PRO A 69 -10.52 -10.31 11.03
CA PRO A 69 -11.95 -10.45 10.77
C PRO A 69 -12.35 -11.91 10.71
N LYS A 70 -13.47 -12.23 11.35
CA LYS A 70 -14.06 -13.56 11.21
C LYS A 70 -14.62 -13.74 9.79
N PRO A 71 -14.44 -14.93 9.17
CA PRO A 71 -15.02 -15.22 7.86
C PRO A 71 -16.53 -15.01 7.85
N ALA A 72 -17.06 -14.47 6.73
CA ALA A 72 -18.50 -14.27 6.57
C ALA A 72 -19.21 -15.59 6.19
N GLY A 73 -18.52 -16.51 5.51
CA GLY A 73 -19.03 -17.80 5.07
C GLY A 73 -18.15 -18.98 5.46
N ASN A 74 -18.55 -20.17 5.01
CA ASN A 74 -17.75 -21.39 5.14
C ASN A 74 -16.97 -21.60 3.84
N TYR A 75 -15.63 -21.54 3.93
CA TYR A 75 -14.75 -21.65 2.78
C TYR A 75 -13.93 -22.93 2.82
N LYS A 76 -13.55 -23.43 1.64
CA LYS A 76 -12.63 -24.57 1.50
C LYS A 76 -11.26 -24.19 2.11
N LYS A 77 -10.53 -25.20 2.58
CA LYS A 77 -9.20 -24.98 3.21
C LYS A 77 -8.26 -24.20 2.30
N VAL A 78 -8.23 -24.50 0.99
CA VAL A 78 -7.38 -23.83 0.00
C VAL A 78 -7.74 -22.33 -0.10
N GLU A 79 -9.02 -21.98 -0.18
CA GLU A 79 -9.48 -20.59 -0.27
C GLU A 79 -9.07 -19.79 0.97
N ARG A 80 -9.22 -20.40 2.16
CA ARG A 80 -8.79 -19.76 3.43
C ARG A 80 -7.29 -19.52 3.48
N VAL A 81 -6.48 -20.47 3.01
CA VAL A 81 -5.01 -20.33 2.96
C VAL A 81 -4.62 -19.24 1.97
N LEU A 82 -5.15 -19.29 0.75
CA LEU A 82 -4.86 -18.29 -0.29
C LEU A 82 -5.26 -16.88 0.16
N SER A 83 -6.46 -16.72 0.69
CA SER A 83 -6.93 -15.44 1.24
C SER A 83 -5.99 -14.93 2.35
N LYS A 84 -5.56 -15.79 3.26
CA LYS A 84 -4.65 -15.41 4.34
C LYS A 84 -3.29 -14.96 3.80
N ILE A 85 -2.72 -15.68 2.83
CA ILE A 85 -1.45 -15.32 2.19
C ILE A 85 -1.59 -13.95 1.49
N THR A 86 -2.63 -13.79 0.67
CA THR A 86 -2.89 -12.52 -0.05
C THR A 86 -3.02 -11.34 0.92
N HIS A 87 -3.75 -11.49 2.02
CA HIS A 87 -3.89 -10.42 3.01
C HIS A 87 -2.56 -10.10 3.71
N TRP A 88 -1.72 -11.10 4.01
CA TRP A 88 -0.40 -10.84 4.58
C TRP A 88 0.52 -10.12 3.60
N ILE A 89 0.53 -10.51 2.32
CA ILE A 89 1.29 -9.81 1.28
C ILE A 89 0.82 -8.35 1.19
N LEU A 90 -0.49 -8.10 1.20
CA LEU A 90 -1.04 -6.74 1.15
C LEU A 90 -0.67 -5.91 2.37
N ILE A 91 -0.74 -6.47 3.59
CA ILE A 91 -0.38 -5.73 4.82
C ILE A 91 1.11 -5.41 4.83
N ILE A 92 1.97 -6.39 4.57
CA ILE A 92 3.42 -6.17 4.53
C ILE A 92 3.78 -5.23 3.39
N GLY A 93 3.21 -5.43 2.21
CA GLY A 93 3.46 -4.62 1.03
C GLY A 93 3.05 -3.16 1.20
N THR A 94 1.89 -2.87 1.84
CA THR A 94 1.49 -1.48 2.10
C THR A 94 2.44 -0.74 3.03
N VAL A 95 3.20 -1.43 3.89
CA VAL A 95 4.28 -0.84 4.71
C VAL A 95 5.58 -0.77 3.92
N LEU A 96 5.92 -1.85 3.20
CA LEU A 96 7.17 -1.96 2.45
C LEU A 96 7.29 -0.89 1.36
N MET A 97 6.20 -0.60 0.63
CA MET A 97 6.23 0.35 -0.49
C MET A 97 6.70 1.75 -0.08
N PRO A 98 6.07 2.45 0.89
CA PRO A 98 6.57 3.76 1.29
C PRO A 98 7.96 3.70 1.95
N VAL A 99 8.26 2.67 2.75
CA VAL A 99 9.57 2.52 3.39
C VAL A 99 10.68 2.34 2.35
N SER A 100 10.50 1.45 1.37
CA SER A 100 11.49 1.23 0.31
C SER A 100 11.65 2.44 -0.60
N GLY A 101 10.56 3.17 -0.90
CA GLY A 101 10.62 4.41 -1.68
C GLY A 101 11.38 5.52 -0.96
N MET A 102 11.13 5.71 0.34
CA MET A 102 11.90 6.66 1.17
C MET A 102 13.37 6.24 1.28
N LEU A 103 13.65 4.94 1.42
CA LEU A 103 15.02 4.42 1.47
C LEU A 103 15.74 4.66 0.14
N MET A 104 15.12 4.31 -0.98
CA MET A 104 15.66 4.53 -2.32
C MET A 104 15.98 6.01 -2.56
N SER A 105 15.01 6.88 -2.33
CA SER A 105 15.13 8.30 -2.62
C SER A 105 16.10 9.01 -1.66
N GLY A 106 16.02 8.71 -0.36
CA GLY A 106 16.90 9.32 0.65
C GLY A 106 18.35 8.87 0.51
N ALA A 107 18.60 7.55 0.45
CA ALA A 107 19.96 7.03 0.31
C ALA A 107 20.55 7.33 -1.06
N GLY A 108 19.73 7.45 -2.11
CA GLY A 108 20.14 7.80 -3.47
C GLY A 108 20.46 9.29 -3.68
N GLY A 109 20.32 10.13 -2.66
CA GLY A 109 20.61 11.57 -2.75
C GLY A 109 19.49 12.40 -3.39
N HIS A 110 18.37 11.78 -3.81
CA HIS A 110 17.23 12.48 -4.41
C HIS A 110 16.29 13.14 -3.39
N GLY A 111 16.51 12.93 -2.11
CA GLY A 111 15.69 13.47 -1.04
C GLY A 111 14.22 13.11 -1.14
N PHE A 112 13.44 13.43 -0.13
CA PHE A 112 11.98 13.33 -0.13
C PHE A 112 11.34 14.26 0.90
N GLY A 113 10.07 14.56 0.70
CA GLY A 113 9.31 15.46 1.57
C GLY A 113 7.82 15.40 1.28
N ILE A 114 7.10 16.41 1.75
CA ILE A 114 5.65 16.55 1.58
C ILE A 114 5.37 17.93 0.96
N PHE A 115 5.10 17.99 -0.35
CA PHE A 115 4.70 19.21 -1.08
C PHE A 115 5.53 20.45 -0.75
N GLY A 116 6.88 20.35 -0.76
CA GLY A 116 7.79 21.46 -0.47
C GLY A 116 8.30 21.50 0.98
N LEU A 117 7.70 20.75 1.91
CA LEU A 117 8.31 20.49 3.21
C LEU A 117 9.36 19.38 3.05
N GLU A 118 10.61 19.76 3.07
CA GLU A 118 11.72 18.84 2.94
C GLU A 118 11.95 18.07 4.25
N LEU A 119 11.89 16.73 4.17
CA LEU A 119 12.19 15.83 5.30
C LEU A 119 13.59 15.26 5.20
N VAL A 120 14.06 14.96 4.00
CA VAL A 120 15.43 14.60 3.68
C VAL A 120 15.85 15.42 2.47
N ALA A 121 16.95 16.16 2.61
CA ALA A 121 17.46 17.06 1.59
C ALA A 121 17.99 16.28 0.37
N MET A 122 17.93 16.94 -0.79
CA MET A 122 18.65 16.48 -1.99
C MET A 122 20.17 16.68 -1.80
N ASN A 123 20.96 15.83 -2.44
CA ASN A 123 22.42 15.89 -2.43
C ASN A 123 22.96 16.00 -3.87
N PRO A 124 22.77 17.17 -4.54
CA PRO A 124 23.24 17.37 -5.90
C PRO A 124 24.77 17.40 -5.98
N ASP A 125 25.32 16.98 -7.12
CA ASP A 125 26.76 17.12 -7.39
C ASP A 125 27.10 18.63 -7.53
N PRO A 126 28.09 19.14 -6.78
CA PRO A 126 28.52 20.54 -6.92
C PRO A 126 29.05 20.92 -8.31
N LEU A 127 29.52 19.93 -9.09
CA LEU A 127 30.05 20.13 -10.44
C LEU A 127 28.98 19.95 -11.52
N ASN A 128 27.96 19.15 -11.24
CA ASN A 128 26.81 18.91 -12.13
C ASN A 128 25.52 18.80 -11.30
N PRO A 129 24.85 19.93 -10.99
CA PRO A 129 23.66 19.94 -10.13
C PRO A 129 22.45 19.14 -10.62
N GLU A 130 22.45 18.69 -11.87
CA GLU A 130 21.42 17.80 -12.42
C GLU A 130 21.60 16.34 -11.95
N GLU A 131 22.82 15.98 -11.52
CA GLU A 131 23.13 14.66 -11.00
C GLU A 131 23.08 14.63 -9.46
N MET A 132 22.63 13.51 -8.91
CA MET A 132 22.57 13.31 -7.45
C MET A 132 23.70 12.40 -7.00
N ILE A 133 24.43 12.80 -5.96
CA ILE A 133 25.43 11.96 -5.31
C ILE A 133 24.72 11.12 -4.24
N PRO A 134 24.73 9.77 -4.36
CA PRO A 134 24.15 8.91 -3.36
C PRO A 134 24.81 9.09 -1.99
N LEU A 135 24.01 9.22 -0.94
CA LEU A 135 24.49 9.20 0.44
C LEU A 135 24.96 7.79 0.83
N ASN A 136 24.30 6.76 0.30
CA ASN A 136 24.69 5.36 0.45
C ASN A 136 24.16 4.54 -0.73
N GLN A 137 25.06 4.19 -1.64
CA GLN A 137 24.73 3.46 -2.87
C GLN A 137 24.04 2.10 -2.60
N SER A 138 24.57 1.31 -1.67
CA SER A 138 24.03 -0.03 -1.40
C SER A 138 22.60 0.02 -0.81
N LEU A 139 22.31 1.01 0.05
CA LEU A 139 20.96 1.22 0.58
C LEU A 139 20.00 1.76 -0.49
N ALA A 140 20.48 2.62 -1.39
CA ALA A 140 19.69 3.11 -2.52
C ALA A 140 19.28 1.95 -3.44
N GLU A 141 20.22 1.09 -3.82
CA GLU A 141 19.98 -0.10 -4.65
C GLU A 141 19.04 -1.08 -3.95
N LEU A 142 19.22 -1.35 -2.66
CA LEU A 142 18.30 -2.18 -1.89
C LEU A 142 16.89 -1.58 -1.90
N GLY A 143 16.76 -0.29 -1.67
CA GLY A 143 15.49 0.43 -1.72
C GLY A 143 14.82 0.30 -3.09
N HIS A 144 15.59 0.47 -4.17
CA HIS A 144 15.13 0.33 -5.54
C HIS A 144 14.60 -1.08 -5.85
N ILE A 145 15.38 -2.11 -5.51
CA ILE A 145 14.98 -3.52 -5.70
C ILE A 145 13.70 -3.83 -4.92
N LEU A 146 13.63 -3.44 -3.65
CA LEU A 146 12.46 -3.71 -2.81
C LEU A 146 11.23 -2.95 -3.30
N HIS A 147 11.39 -1.71 -3.79
CA HIS A 147 10.29 -0.90 -4.30
C HIS A 147 9.74 -1.48 -5.61
N GLY A 148 10.58 -1.77 -6.58
CA GLY A 148 10.17 -2.35 -7.87
C GLY A 148 9.58 -3.76 -7.73
N ALA A 149 10.30 -4.69 -7.07
CA ALA A 149 9.81 -6.04 -6.85
C ALA A 149 8.55 -6.06 -5.95
N GLY A 150 8.53 -5.20 -4.91
CA GLY A 150 7.37 -5.02 -4.04
C GLY A 150 6.16 -4.50 -4.80
N GLY A 151 6.34 -3.53 -5.71
CA GLY A 151 5.29 -3.01 -6.58
C GLY A 151 4.65 -4.09 -7.44
N ASN A 152 5.46 -4.90 -8.13
CA ASN A 152 4.97 -6.01 -8.95
C ASN A 152 4.20 -7.04 -8.13
N LEU A 153 4.72 -7.41 -6.96
CA LEU A 153 4.03 -8.33 -6.05
C LEU A 153 2.71 -7.75 -5.54
N MET A 154 2.68 -6.45 -5.23
CA MET A 154 1.47 -5.75 -4.79
C MET A 154 0.39 -5.73 -5.88
N ILE A 155 0.75 -5.49 -7.14
CA ILE A 155 -0.19 -5.54 -8.28
C ILE A 155 -0.86 -6.92 -8.34
N LEU A 156 -0.07 -7.99 -8.31
CA LEU A 156 -0.60 -9.36 -8.32
C LEU A 156 -1.52 -9.62 -7.11
N ALA A 157 -1.08 -9.23 -5.92
CA ALA A 157 -1.87 -9.44 -4.69
C ALA A 157 -3.17 -8.64 -4.69
N ILE A 158 -3.17 -7.39 -5.20
CA ILE A 158 -4.37 -6.56 -5.35
C ILE A 158 -5.35 -7.19 -6.34
N LEU A 159 -4.88 -7.67 -7.49
CA LEU A 159 -5.72 -8.38 -8.47
C LEU A 159 -6.37 -9.61 -7.86
N LEU A 160 -5.61 -10.46 -7.17
CA LEU A 160 -6.13 -11.63 -6.48
C LEU A 160 -7.13 -11.26 -5.38
N HIS A 161 -6.87 -10.18 -4.63
CA HIS A 161 -7.77 -9.68 -3.59
C HIS A 161 -9.10 -9.20 -4.17
N ILE A 162 -9.07 -8.43 -5.25
CA ILE A 162 -10.27 -7.93 -5.93
C ILE A 162 -11.07 -9.10 -6.53
N LEU A 163 -10.42 -10.03 -7.23
CA LEU A 163 -11.06 -11.22 -7.78
C LEU A 163 -11.69 -12.09 -6.68
N GLY A 164 -10.99 -12.25 -5.55
CA GLY A 164 -11.52 -12.94 -4.38
C GLY A 164 -12.75 -12.26 -3.80
N ALA A 165 -12.75 -10.92 -3.69
CA ALA A 165 -13.88 -10.15 -3.22
C ALA A 165 -15.11 -10.30 -4.14
N PHE A 166 -14.91 -10.26 -5.47
CA PHE A 166 -15.97 -10.49 -6.44
C PHE A 166 -16.48 -11.95 -6.42
N LYS A 167 -15.58 -12.92 -6.29
CA LYS A 167 -15.97 -14.34 -6.12
C LYS A 167 -16.87 -14.50 -4.91
N HIS A 168 -16.52 -13.94 -3.76
CA HIS A 168 -17.35 -13.98 -2.57
C HIS A 168 -18.70 -13.28 -2.73
N HIS A 169 -18.74 -12.18 -3.48
CA HIS A 169 -19.98 -11.42 -3.71
C HIS A 169 -20.91 -12.10 -4.73
N LEU A 170 -20.37 -12.55 -5.87
CA LEU A 170 -21.16 -13.03 -7.01
C LEU A 170 -21.44 -14.54 -6.96
N VAL A 171 -20.45 -15.33 -6.52
CA VAL A 171 -20.53 -16.80 -6.52
C VAL A 171 -20.98 -17.32 -5.17
N ASP A 172 -20.28 -16.95 -4.08
CA ASP A 172 -20.62 -17.43 -2.73
C ASP A 172 -21.83 -16.68 -2.15
N LYS A 173 -22.13 -15.49 -2.69
CA LYS A 173 -23.23 -14.60 -2.28
C LYS A 173 -23.21 -14.30 -0.78
N ASP A 174 -22.00 -14.20 -0.22
CA ASP A 174 -21.81 -13.89 1.20
C ASP A 174 -21.71 -12.37 1.47
N GLY A 175 -21.59 -12.02 2.74
CA GLY A 175 -21.53 -10.62 3.17
C GLY A 175 -20.14 -9.97 3.12
N THR A 176 -19.09 -10.63 2.58
CA THR A 176 -17.70 -10.15 2.67
C THR A 176 -17.54 -8.76 2.08
N LEU A 177 -17.91 -8.56 0.82
CA LEU A 177 -17.83 -7.25 0.17
C LEU A 177 -18.79 -6.24 0.81
N ARG A 178 -20.02 -6.65 1.14
CA ARG A 178 -21.02 -5.78 1.76
C ARG A 178 -20.53 -5.19 3.08
N ARG A 179 -19.84 -5.97 3.94
CA ARG A 179 -19.23 -5.47 5.18
C ARG A 179 -18.15 -4.42 4.90
N MET A 180 -17.33 -4.60 3.84
CA MET A 180 -16.31 -3.64 3.43
C MET A 180 -16.90 -2.37 2.80
N LEU A 181 -18.18 -2.40 2.41
CA LEU A 181 -18.96 -1.23 2.01
C LEU A 181 -19.77 -0.63 3.19
N GLY A 182 -19.53 -1.11 4.42
CA GLY A 182 -20.14 -0.58 5.63
C GLY A 182 -21.51 -1.17 5.99
N ALA A 183 -22.00 -2.15 5.21
CA ALA A 183 -23.29 -2.79 5.48
C ALA A 183 -23.23 -3.69 6.73
N ASP A 184 -24.36 -3.79 7.42
CA ASP A 184 -24.62 -4.79 8.45
C ASP A 184 -25.23 -6.02 7.77
N ILE A 185 -24.59 -7.19 7.90
CA ILE A 185 -25.04 -8.44 7.28
C ILE A 185 -25.82 -9.35 8.23
N GLY A 186 -26.03 -8.90 9.47
CA GLY A 186 -26.83 -9.63 10.47
C GLY A 186 -28.33 -9.29 10.43
N ARG A 187 -28.73 -8.45 9.49
CA ARG A 187 -30.13 -8.04 9.27
C ARG A 187 -30.65 -8.57 7.96
#